data_3f5ee3aae7d0583fd4d4e0ae24beb691
#
_entry.id   3f5ee3aae7d0583fd4d4e0ae24beb691
#
_cell.length_a   1.000
_cell.length_b   1.000
_cell.length_c   1.000
_cell.angle_alpha   90.00
_cell.angle_beta   90.00
_cell.angle_gamma   90.00
#
_symmetry.space_group_name_H-M   'P 1'
#
loop_
_entity.id
_entity.type
_entity.pdbx_description
1 polymer ?
#
loop_
_entity_poly.entity_id
_entity_poly.type
_entity_poly.pdbx_seq_one_letter_code
_entity_poly.pdbx_strand_id
1 'polypeptide(L)'
;MKELTPDEVRSFQQGRGLTVTGLIDDVTSRALEEARWKLGDRSLHITTPALMHGDDVATLQNRLVEMGFDCGRVDGIYGPRTSNAVSEFQKSVGVTVDGKCGPATIIALLRLTTIVSGGTPVRLREDVSRKNRGPALADKVIVLDPSNGGESRGVSGFEVEEAEIVYDIAQRLEGRLLALGVS
;
A
#
# COMPACT_ATOMS: atom_id res chain seq x y z
N MET A 1 26.30 1.24 21.60
CA MET A 1 26.07 0.61 20.28
C MET A 1 26.88 -0.67 20.28
N LYS A 2 26.29 -1.81 19.91
CA LYS A 2 27.04 -3.07 19.73
C LYS A 2 27.96 -2.88 18.53
N GLU A 3 29.25 -3.12 18.69
CA GLU A 3 30.17 -3.14 17.55
C GLU A 3 29.81 -4.32 16.65
N LEU A 4 29.60 -4.06 15.36
CA LEU A 4 29.34 -5.09 14.38
C LEU A 4 30.64 -5.83 14.06
N THR A 5 30.57 -7.14 14.03
CA THR A 5 31.71 -7.97 13.58
C THR A 5 31.88 -7.85 12.08
N PRO A 6 33.09 -8.11 11.54
CA PRO A 6 33.32 -8.07 10.08
C PRO A 6 32.37 -8.97 9.28
N ASP A 7 31.95 -10.11 9.84
CA ASP A 7 31.00 -11.03 9.18
C ASP A 7 29.57 -10.47 9.16
N GLU A 8 29.13 -9.80 10.24
CA GLU A 8 27.86 -9.08 10.27
C GLU A 8 27.86 -7.93 9.25
N VAL A 9 28.98 -7.21 9.09
CA VAL A 9 29.15 -6.17 8.08
C VAL A 9 29.07 -6.74 6.67
N ARG A 10 29.75 -7.86 6.38
CA ARG A 10 29.67 -8.53 5.06
C ARG A 10 28.24 -8.96 4.74
N SER A 11 27.57 -9.58 5.70
CA SER A 11 26.17 -10.00 5.52
C SER A 11 25.24 -8.82 5.25
N PHE A 12 25.43 -7.70 5.96
CA PHE A 12 24.69 -6.47 5.72
C PHE A 12 24.96 -5.88 4.33
N GLN A 13 26.24 -5.76 3.95
CA GLN A 13 26.65 -5.27 2.64
C GLN A 13 26.06 -6.12 1.51
N GLN A 14 26.10 -7.45 1.65
CA GLN A 14 25.51 -8.37 0.68
C GLN A 14 23.98 -8.18 0.58
N GLY A 15 23.30 -8.07 1.71
CA GLY A 15 21.84 -7.85 1.74
C GLY A 15 21.42 -6.52 1.11
N ARG A 16 22.32 -5.53 1.12
CA ARG A 16 22.10 -4.20 0.52
C ARG A 16 22.62 -4.06 -0.91
N GLY A 17 23.27 -5.08 -1.46
CA GLY A 17 23.91 -5.02 -2.77
C GLY A 17 25.10 -4.06 -2.82
N LEU A 18 25.75 -3.82 -1.67
CA LEU A 18 26.97 -3.02 -1.56
C LEU A 18 28.21 -3.89 -1.84
N THR A 19 29.36 -3.25 -2.06
CA THR A 19 30.65 -3.95 -2.17
C THR A 19 30.94 -4.64 -0.85
N VAL A 20 31.12 -5.97 -0.89
CA VAL A 20 31.30 -6.80 0.30
C VAL A 20 32.78 -6.76 0.74
N THR A 21 33.12 -5.82 1.58
CA THR A 21 34.48 -5.62 2.12
C THR A 21 34.63 -6.13 3.55
N GLY A 22 33.55 -6.17 4.32
CA GLY A 22 33.56 -6.42 5.77
C GLY A 22 34.04 -5.23 6.58
N LEU A 23 34.25 -4.06 5.93
CA LEU A 23 34.67 -2.80 6.57
C LEU A 23 33.51 -1.80 6.49
N ILE A 24 33.38 -0.96 7.52
CA ILE A 24 32.40 0.12 7.54
C ILE A 24 33.04 1.35 6.88
N ASP A 25 32.86 1.45 5.56
CA ASP A 25 33.18 2.65 4.78
C ASP A 25 32.01 3.68 4.83
N ASP A 26 32.17 4.84 4.18
CA ASP A 26 31.15 5.90 4.19
C ASP A 26 29.81 5.45 3.62
N VAL A 27 29.83 4.56 2.58
CA VAL A 27 28.63 4.02 1.95
C VAL A 27 27.91 3.05 2.89
N THR A 28 28.69 2.15 3.51
CA THR A 28 28.16 1.18 4.48
C THR A 28 27.65 1.89 5.73
N SER A 29 28.35 2.91 6.22
CA SER A 29 27.93 3.72 7.36
C SER A 29 26.60 4.39 7.11
N ARG A 30 26.42 5.01 5.95
CA ARG A 30 25.15 5.64 5.55
C ARG A 30 24.01 4.62 5.46
N ALA A 31 24.25 3.47 4.84
CA ALA A 31 23.27 2.41 4.74
C ALA A 31 22.87 1.84 6.11
N LEU A 32 23.81 1.75 7.05
CA LEU A 32 23.54 1.35 8.43
C LEU A 32 22.69 2.39 9.18
N GLU A 33 22.94 3.67 8.96
CA GLU A 33 22.13 4.76 9.50
C GLU A 33 20.69 4.72 8.97
N GLU A 34 20.51 4.49 7.67
CA GLU A 34 19.19 4.33 7.03
C GLU A 34 18.44 3.12 7.58
N ALA A 35 19.13 2.00 7.82
CA ALA A 35 18.58 0.77 8.36
C ALA A 35 18.29 0.81 9.88
N ARG A 36 18.67 1.88 10.54
CA ARG A 36 18.58 2.00 12.00
C ARG A 36 17.17 1.93 12.53
N TRP A 37 16.21 2.46 11.78
CA TRP A 37 14.83 2.60 12.20
C TRP A 37 13.90 1.71 11.39
N LYS A 38 12.98 1.06 12.10
CA LYS A 38 11.86 0.33 11.49
C LYS A 38 10.59 1.18 11.57
N LEU A 39 9.66 0.94 10.65
CA LEU A 39 8.37 1.62 10.67
C LEU A 39 7.64 1.34 11.99
N GLY A 40 7.41 2.37 12.78
CA GLY A 40 6.83 2.30 14.11
C GLY A 40 7.77 2.68 15.25
N ASP A 41 9.08 2.67 15.03
CA ASP A 41 10.06 3.02 16.08
C ASP A 41 10.02 4.52 16.40
N ARG A 42 9.64 5.34 15.42
CA ARG A 42 9.51 6.79 15.57
C ARG A 42 8.33 7.34 14.76
N SER A 43 7.84 8.53 15.13
CA SER A 43 6.86 9.26 14.32
C SER A 43 7.55 9.94 13.14
N LEU A 44 7.02 9.73 11.92
CA LEU A 44 7.56 10.31 10.70
C LEU A 44 6.78 11.57 10.31
N HIS A 45 7.50 12.64 10.03
CA HIS A 45 6.93 13.94 9.64
C HIS A 45 7.97 14.80 8.91
N ILE A 46 7.55 15.89 8.32
CA ILE A 46 8.49 16.85 7.72
C ILE A 46 9.28 17.53 8.84
N THR A 47 10.60 17.49 8.72
CA THR A 47 11.53 18.17 9.63
C THR A 47 12.35 19.21 8.87
N THR A 48 12.74 20.27 9.56
CA THR A 48 13.62 21.31 9.05
C THR A 48 14.83 21.50 9.96
N PRO A 49 16.04 21.74 9.48
CA PRO A 49 16.41 22.00 8.09
C PRO A 49 16.57 20.75 7.22
N ALA A 50 16.69 19.55 7.79
CA ALA A 50 16.88 18.31 7.05
C ALA A 50 15.63 17.42 7.12
N LEU A 51 15.22 16.83 6.00
CA LEU A 51 14.11 15.89 5.96
C LEU A 51 14.47 14.56 6.65
N MET A 52 13.49 13.93 7.29
CA MET A 52 13.67 12.58 7.81
C MET A 52 13.90 11.60 6.66
N HIS A 53 14.83 10.70 6.84
CA HIS A 53 15.14 9.65 5.88
C HIS A 53 15.44 8.33 6.57
N GLY A 54 15.29 7.24 5.83
CA GLY A 54 15.58 5.89 6.31
C GLY A 54 14.65 4.81 5.71
N ASP A 55 14.93 3.57 6.09
CA ASP A 55 14.15 2.40 5.67
C ASP A 55 12.72 2.41 6.19
N ASP A 56 12.50 3.02 7.35
CA ASP A 56 11.19 3.24 7.92
C ASP A 56 10.32 4.13 7.02
N VAL A 57 10.91 5.19 6.43
CA VAL A 57 10.24 6.05 5.45
C VAL A 57 9.99 5.31 4.15
N ALA A 58 10.98 4.59 3.63
CA ALA A 58 10.83 3.79 2.41
C ALA A 58 9.74 2.72 2.57
N THR A 59 9.68 2.07 3.74
CA THR A 59 8.64 1.10 4.08
C THR A 59 7.25 1.74 4.11
N LEU A 60 7.12 2.95 4.70
CA LEU A 60 5.88 3.71 4.68
C LEU A 60 5.44 4.04 3.26
N GLN A 61 6.37 4.59 2.45
CA GLN A 61 6.08 4.96 1.06
C GLN A 61 5.61 3.76 0.24
N ASN A 62 6.28 2.60 0.35
CA ASN A 62 5.86 1.38 -0.33
C ASN A 62 4.43 0.99 0.06
N ARG A 63 4.09 1.01 1.35
CA ARG A 63 2.74 0.67 1.82
C ARG A 63 1.68 1.64 1.31
N LEU A 64 1.97 2.93 1.28
CA LEU A 64 1.06 3.95 0.74
C LEU A 64 0.81 3.71 -0.76
N VAL A 65 1.86 3.43 -1.54
CA VAL A 65 1.74 3.11 -2.97
C VAL A 65 0.93 1.81 -3.19
N GLU A 66 1.19 0.77 -2.40
CA GLU A 66 0.42 -0.49 -2.45
C GLU A 66 -1.08 -0.28 -2.18
N MET A 67 -1.42 0.67 -1.32
CA MET A 67 -2.81 1.05 -1.02
C MET A 67 -3.39 2.09 -1.98
N GLY A 68 -2.61 2.56 -2.97
CA GLY A 68 -3.06 3.49 -4.02
C GLY A 68 -2.86 4.97 -3.69
N PHE A 69 -2.14 5.31 -2.62
CA PHE A 69 -1.80 6.70 -2.28
C PHE A 69 -0.49 7.11 -2.95
N ASP A 70 -0.53 8.19 -3.74
CA ASP A 70 0.64 8.67 -4.49
C ASP A 70 1.57 9.48 -3.60
N CYS A 71 2.64 8.86 -3.14
CA CYS A 71 3.75 9.55 -2.47
C CYS A 71 4.91 9.90 -3.43
N GLY A 72 4.74 9.69 -4.72
CA GLY A 72 5.80 9.84 -5.72
C GLY A 72 6.75 8.64 -5.74
N ARG A 73 8.05 8.92 -5.90
CA ARG A 73 9.06 7.87 -5.89
C ARG A 73 9.29 7.38 -4.46
N VAL A 74 9.48 6.09 -4.31
CA VAL A 74 9.95 5.49 -3.05
C VAL A 74 11.46 5.74 -2.95
N ASP A 75 11.82 6.78 -2.24
CA ASP A 75 13.21 7.25 -2.09
C ASP A 75 13.71 7.22 -0.64
N GLY A 76 12.83 6.85 0.30
CA GLY A 76 13.15 6.83 1.71
C GLY A 76 13.24 8.21 2.36
N ILE A 77 12.75 9.29 1.70
CA ILE A 77 12.77 10.66 2.21
C ILE A 77 11.36 11.13 2.53
N TYR A 78 11.11 11.60 3.75
CA TYR A 78 9.82 12.12 4.16
C TYR A 78 9.63 13.56 3.67
N GLY A 79 9.30 13.70 2.39
CA GLY A 79 9.05 14.98 1.75
C GLY A 79 7.57 15.39 1.71
N PRO A 80 7.26 16.54 1.07
CA PRO A 80 5.88 17.04 0.96
C PRO A 80 4.91 16.07 0.28
N ARG A 81 5.36 15.33 -0.73
CA ARG A 81 4.52 14.30 -1.39
C ARG A 81 4.15 13.17 -0.45
N THR A 82 5.13 12.68 0.33
CA THR A 82 4.87 11.65 1.35
C THR A 82 3.90 12.15 2.41
N SER A 83 4.06 13.40 2.89
CA SER A 83 3.15 14.02 3.85
C SER A 83 1.72 14.15 3.31
N ASN A 84 1.56 14.53 2.04
CA ASN A 84 0.25 14.60 1.38
C ASN A 84 -0.40 13.21 1.27
N ALA A 85 0.35 12.20 0.83
CA ALA A 85 -0.14 10.82 0.75
C ALA A 85 -0.56 10.27 2.13
N VAL A 86 0.18 10.60 3.18
CA VAL A 86 -0.20 10.28 4.57
C VAL A 86 -1.49 10.99 4.95
N SER A 87 -1.67 12.26 4.60
CA SER A 87 -2.90 13.01 4.87
C SER A 87 -4.12 12.40 4.16
N GLU A 88 -3.97 12.00 2.90
CA GLU A 88 -5.03 11.33 2.13
C GLU A 88 -5.37 9.97 2.75
N PHE A 89 -4.36 9.19 3.13
CA PHE A 89 -4.55 7.94 3.86
C PHE A 89 -5.31 8.17 5.18
N GLN A 90 -4.86 9.12 6.00
CA GLN A 90 -5.50 9.48 7.28
C GLN A 90 -6.97 9.83 7.09
N LYS A 91 -7.28 10.63 6.06
CA LYS A 91 -8.65 11.00 5.70
C LYS A 91 -9.48 9.77 5.32
N SER A 92 -8.91 8.83 4.56
CA SER A 92 -9.60 7.62 4.10
C SER A 92 -9.94 6.65 5.23
N VAL A 93 -9.10 6.61 6.27
CA VAL A 93 -9.29 5.70 7.42
C VAL A 93 -9.94 6.37 8.64
N GLY A 94 -10.23 7.68 8.55
CA GLY A 94 -10.94 8.43 9.60
C GLY A 94 -10.11 8.72 10.85
N VAL A 95 -8.77 8.79 10.73
CA VAL A 95 -7.89 9.26 11.81
C VAL A 95 -7.58 10.76 11.63
N THR A 96 -6.96 11.38 12.64
CA THR A 96 -6.57 12.80 12.59
C THR A 96 -5.69 13.06 11.38
N VAL A 97 -6.09 14.04 10.55
CA VAL A 97 -5.39 14.42 9.32
C VAL A 97 -4.36 15.50 9.64
N ASP A 98 -3.14 15.10 9.92
CA ASP A 98 -2.02 15.99 10.26
C ASP A 98 -0.79 15.82 9.36
N GLY A 99 -0.85 14.88 8.42
CA GLY A 99 0.25 14.55 7.53
C GLY A 99 1.47 13.98 8.24
N LYS A 100 1.30 13.44 9.45
CA LYS A 100 2.36 12.79 10.23
C LYS A 100 2.05 11.32 10.41
N CYS A 101 3.02 10.46 10.16
CA CYS A 101 2.86 9.04 10.43
C CYS A 101 3.22 8.74 11.89
N GLY A 102 2.27 9.03 12.78
CA GLY A 102 2.34 8.73 14.22
C GLY A 102 1.70 7.38 14.57
N PRO A 103 1.63 7.03 15.87
CA PRO A 103 1.15 5.71 16.32
C PRO A 103 -0.25 5.34 15.79
N ALA A 104 -1.20 6.29 15.77
CA ALA A 104 -2.55 6.04 15.27
C ALA A 104 -2.55 5.70 13.77
N THR A 105 -1.76 6.43 12.97
CA THR A 105 -1.59 6.18 11.55
C THR A 105 -0.91 4.83 11.29
N ILE A 106 0.11 4.48 12.08
CA ILE A 106 0.82 3.20 11.99
C ILE A 106 -0.12 2.03 12.30
N ILE A 107 -0.93 2.13 13.36
CA ILE A 107 -1.92 1.10 13.71
C ILE A 107 -2.92 0.91 12.56
N ALA A 108 -3.41 2.00 11.95
CA ALA A 108 -4.32 1.94 10.82
C ALA A 108 -3.66 1.26 9.60
N LEU A 109 -2.41 1.63 9.28
CA LEU A 109 -1.61 1.01 8.22
C LEU A 109 -1.43 -0.50 8.43
N LEU A 110 -1.11 -0.93 9.65
CA LEU A 110 -0.91 -2.33 9.98
C LEU A 110 -2.21 -3.15 9.88
N ARG A 111 -3.33 -2.60 10.31
CA ARG A 111 -4.65 -3.26 10.21
C ARG A 111 -5.04 -3.54 8.76
N LEU A 112 -4.85 -2.57 7.87
CA LEU A 112 -5.20 -2.73 6.46
C LEU A 112 -4.27 -3.70 5.73
N THR A 113 -2.98 -3.75 6.07
CA THR A 113 -2.02 -4.69 5.47
C THR A 113 -2.38 -6.15 5.80
N THR A 114 -2.98 -6.40 6.95
CA THR A 114 -3.41 -7.76 7.36
C THR A 114 -4.64 -8.23 6.57
N ILE A 115 -5.46 -7.31 6.06
CA ILE A 115 -6.68 -7.62 5.28
C ILE A 115 -6.36 -7.86 3.80
N VAL A 116 -5.27 -7.31 3.27
CA VAL A 116 -4.89 -7.39 1.84
C VAL A 116 -3.98 -8.60 1.54
N SER A 117 -3.79 -9.53 2.44
CA SER A 117 -2.95 -10.74 2.25
C SER A 117 -3.49 -11.76 1.22
N GLY A 118 -4.32 -11.34 0.25
CA GLY A 118 -4.91 -12.21 -0.77
C GLY A 118 -4.63 -11.82 -2.24
N GLY A 119 -3.86 -10.77 -2.52
CA GLY A 119 -3.57 -10.34 -3.90
C GLY A 119 -2.08 -10.16 -4.16
N THR A 120 -1.56 -10.75 -5.25
CA THR A 120 -0.17 -10.53 -5.67
C THR A 120 0.03 -9.08 -6.13
N PRO A 121 1.17 -8.42 -5.80
CA PRO A 121 1.49 -7.03 -6.19
C PRO A 121 1.45 -6.76 -7.71
N VAL A 122 1.54 -7.81 -8.51
CA VAL A 122 1.45 -7.77 -9.98
C VAL A 122 0.06 -7.32 -10.45
N ARG A 123 -1.03 -7.75 -9.78
CA ARG A 123 -2.40 -7.38 -10.17
C ARG A 123 -2.72 -5.91 -9.89
N LEU A 124 -2.21 -5.34 -8.78
CA LEU A 124 -2.41 -3.92 -8.48
C LEU A 124 -1.69 -3.00 -9.47
N ARG A 125 -0.49 -3.38 -9.94
CA ARG A 125 0.21 -2.64 -11.01
C ARG A 125 -0.51 -2.72 -12.35
N GLU A 126 -1.11 -3.85 -12.68
CA GLU A 126 -1.93 -4.01 -13.87
C GLU A 126 -3.22 -3.19 -13.80
N ASP A 127 -3.88 -3.11 -12.65
CA ASP A 127 -5.10 -2.34 -12.46
C ASP A 127 -4.85 -0.82 -12.49
N VAL A 128 -3.75 -0.33 -11.90
CA VAL A 128 -3.34 1.07 -12.03
C VAL A 128 -2.93 1.40 -13.47
N SER A 129 -2.26 0.49 -14.16
CA SER A 129 -1.90 0.66 -15.59
C SER A 129 -3.12 0.59 -16.51
N ARG A 130 -4.16 -0.17 -16.15
CA ARG A 130 -5.44 -0.24 -16.87
C ARG A 130 -6.29 1.01 -16.65
N LYS A 131 -6.34 1.56 -15.43
CA LYS A 131 -7.03 2.83 -15.16
C LYS A 131 -6.51 3.99 -16.01
N ASN A 132 -5.22 3.96 -16.38
CA ASN A 132 -4.61 5.00 -17.21
C ASN A 132 -4.63 4.70 -18.72
N ARG A 133 -5.16 3.54 -19.17
CA ARG A 133 -5.13 3.12 -20.58
C ARG A 133 -6.49 2.76 -21.17
N GLY A 134 -7.54 2.67 -20.37
CA GLY A 134 -8.89 2.37 -20.85
C GLY A 134 -9.65 3.62 -21.25
N PRO A 135 -10.57 3.54 -22.25
CA PRO A 135 -11.56 4.59 -22.45
C PRO A 135 -12.35 4.78 -21.16
N ALA A 136 -12.68 6.03 -20.83
CA ALA A 136 -13.52 6.33 -19.68
C ALA A 136 -14.78 5.46 -19.72
N LEU A 137 -15.21 4.94 -18.59
CA LEU A 137 -16.43 4.14 -18.46
C LEU A 137 -17.70 5.01 -18.59
N ALA A 138 -17.54 6.34 -18.50
CA ALA A 138 -18.63 7.29 -18.72
C ALA A 138 -19.26 7.05 -20.12
N ASP A 139 -20.57 7.09 -20.19
CA ASP A 139 -21.38 6.87 -21.41
C ASP A 139 -21.27 5.44 -21.99
N LYS A 140 -20.80 4.47 -21.23
CA LYS A 140 -20.86 3.05 -21.62
C LYS A 140 -22.09 2.39 -21.02
N VAL A 141 -22.75 1.58 -21.80
CA VAL A 141 -23.81 0.68 -21.33
C VAL A 141 -23.16 -0.66 -20.96
N ILE A 142 -23.34 -1.07 -19.72
CA ILE A 142 -22.83 -2.34 -19.19
C ILE A 142 -24.03 -3.17 -18.76
N VAL A 143 -24.17 -4.35 -19.35
CA VAL A 143 -25.19 -5.31 -18.96
C VAL A 143 -24.57 -6.28 -17.96
N LEU A 144 -25.16 -6.37 -16.76
CA LEU A 144 -24.81 -7.38 -15.77
C LEU A 144 -25.82 -8.53 -15.87
N ASP A 145 -25.32 -9.72 -16.11
CA ASP A 145 -26.13 -10.95 -16.17
C ASP A 145 -25.67 -11.89 -15.07
N PRO A 146 -26.29 -11.81 -13.87
CA PRO A 146 -25.98 -12.73 -12.78
C PRO A 146 -26.44 -14.14 -13.16
N SER A 147 -25.47 -15.06 -13.19
CA SER A 147 -25.76 -16.48 -13.45
C SER A 147 -26.61 -17.06 -12.31
N ASN A 148 -27.50 -17.97 -12.66
CA ASN A 148 -28.48 -18.59 -11.77
C ASN A 148 -29.54 -17.61 -11.23
N GLY A 149 -30.76 -17.95 -11.41
CA GLY A 149 -31.93 -17.16 -11.00
C GLY A 149 -33.22 -17.83 -11.52
N GLY A 150 -34.39 -17.38 -11.09
CA GLY A 150 -35.66 -17.94 -11.48
C GLY A 150 -35.82 -19.40 -11.04
N GLU A 151 -35.92 -20.32 -12.01
CA GLU A 151 -36.08 -21.76 -11.70
C GLU A 151 -34.75 -22.45 -11.32
N SER A 152 -33.60 -21.90 -11.74
CA SER A 152 -32.26 -22.43 -11.42
C SER A 152 -31.62 -21.63 -10.30
N ARG A 153 -31.65 -22.15 -9.10
CA ARG A 153 -31.10 -21.48 -7.90
C ARG A 153 -29.60 -21.72 -7.69
N GLY A 154 -28.97 -22.57 -8.50
CA GLY A 154 -27.58 -22.95 -8.37
C GLY A 154 -27.32 -23.90 -7.20
N VAL A 155 -26.10 -23.88 -6.68
CA VAL A 155 -25.68 -24.70 -5.54
C VAL A 155 -26.12 -24.04 -4.22
N SER A 156 -26.64 -24.83 -3.29
CA SER A 156 -27.00 -24.38 -1.94
C SER A 156 -26.03 -24.95 -0.92
N GLY A 157 -25.62 -24.12 0.05
CA GLY A 157 -24.77 -24.52 1.16
C GLY A 157 -24.82 -23.49 2.28
N PHE A 158 -24.69 -23.94 3.55
CA PHE A 158 -24.71 -23.06 4.72
C PHE A 158 -25.94 -22.13 4.79
N GLU A 159 -27.14 -22.65 4.41
CA GLU A 159 -28.40 -21.89 4.39
C GLU A 159 -28.44 -20.70 3.40
N VAL A 160 -27.53 -20.65 2.42
CA VAL A 160 -27.47 -19.61 1.39
C VAL A 160 -27.50 -20.27 0.00
N GLU A 161 -28.24 -19.68 -0.92
CA GLU A 161 -28.33 -20.11 -2.32
C GLU A 161 -27.34 -19.33 -3.19
N GLU A 162 -26.73 -19.98 -4.17
CA GLU A 162 -25.79 -19.33 -5.10
C GLU A 162 -26.41 -18.12 -5.79
N ALA A 163 -27.68 -18.23 -6.19
CA ALA A 163 -28.43 -17.15 -6.81
C ALA A 163 -28.51 -15.89 -5.95
N GLU A 164 -28.65 -16.01 -4.63
CA GLU A 164 -28.70 -14.87 -3.71
C GLU A 164 -27.35 -14.16 -3.62
N ILE A 165 -26.25 -14.95 -3.54
CA ILE A 165 -24.89 -14.40 -3.48
C ILE A 165 -24.55 -13.66 -4.77
N VAL A 166 -24.84 -14.28 -5.94
CA VAL A 166 -24.52 -13.70 -7.24
C VAL A 166 -25.33 -12.44 -7.49
N TYR A 167 -26.59 -12.41 -7.05
CA TYR A 167 -27.45 -11.23 -7.16
C TYR A 167 -26.96 -10.07 -6.25
N ASP A 168 -26.58 -10.35 -5.01
CA ASP A 168 -26.00 -9.33 -4.10
C ASP A 168 -24.70 -8.74 -4.66
N ILE A 169 -23.84 -9.59 -5.24
CA ILE A 169 -22.62 -9.14 -5.91
C ILE A 169 -22.95 -8.24 -7.12
N ALA A 170 -23.92 -8.63 -7.93
CA ALA A 170 -24.33 -7.85 -9.09
C ALA A 170 -24.88 -6.48 -8.71
N GLN A 171 -25.72 -6.38 -7.67
CA GLN A 171 -26.25 -5.11 -7.16
C GLN A 171 -25.16 -4.18 -6.63
N ARG A 172 -24.17 -4.73 -5.91
CA ARG A 172 -23.03 -3.94 -5.42
C ARG A 172 -22.15 -3.45 -6.56
N LEU A 173 -21.98 -4.27 -7.60
CA LEU A 173 -21.22 -3.90 -8.78
C LEU A 173 -21.94 -2.80 -9.57
N GLU A 174 -23.27 -2.93 -9.78
CA GLU A 174 -24.11 -1.92 -10.41
C GLU A 174 -23.97 -0.57 -9.73
N GLY A 175 -24.12 -0.50 -8.39
CA GLY A 175 -23.95 0.74 -7.65
C GLY A 175 -22.58 1.42 -7.85
N ARG A 176 -21.51 0.63 -7.97
CA ARG A 176 -20.16 1.14 -8.24
C ARG A 176 -20.00 1.62 -9.69
N LEU A 177 -20.59 0.92 -10.64
CA LEU A 177 -20.55 1.30 -12.07
C LEU A 177 -21.34 2.60 -12.30
N LEU A 178 -22.53 2.73 -11.70
CA LEU A 178 -23.32 3.97 -11.76
C LEU A 178 -22.56 5.16 -11.19
N ALA A 179 -21.82 4.97 -10.07
CA ALA A 179 -20.97 6.01 -9.49
C ALA A 179 -19.80 6.43 -10.41
N LEU A 180 -19.44 5.60 -11.40
CA LEU A 180 -18.42 5.88 -12.41
C LEU A 180 -19.02 6.45 -13.71
N GLY A 181 -20.34 6.74 -13.74
CA GLY A 181 -21.02 7.32 -14.90
C GLY A 181 -21.38 6.32 -16.00
N VAL A 182 -21.50 5.05 -15.65
CA VAL A 182 -22.00 3.97 -16.56
C VAL A 182 -23.52 3.98 -16.52
N SER A 183 -24.14 3.67 -17.65
CA SER A 183 -25.60 3.51 -17.79
C SER A 183 -25.99 2.05 -17.87
#